data_8898b330a3707a442c306e028714b25e
#
_entry.id   8898b330a3707a442c306e028714b25e
#
_cell.length_a   1.000
_cell.length_b   1.000
_cell.length_c   1.000
_cell.angle_alpha   90.00
_cell.angle_beta   90.00
_cell.angle_gamma   90.00
#
_symmetry.space_group_name_H-M   'P 1'
#
loop_
_entity.id
_entity.type
_entity.pdbx_description
1 polymer ?
#
loop_
_entity_poly.entity_id
_entity_poly.type
_entity_poly.pdbx_seq_one_letter_code
_entity_poly.pdbx_strand_id
1 'polypeptide(L)'
;NEELAFSFKGTTVEIPKGPESLFVTFNGKETKMHLNPKEKQDFGPISEDDTDKVEISGKLPLVTEVGNIKIENNNSIFKYNGTEFENTKFDNQKLSDEMNNFVKSEFAAFKSRKISDIKNVTDNFISNNKEKYNQDLAFFPPEHRENTLKAVYYDKETPKLYINDDGELGMTIEGIILSNNDKQNEIEEDLTIDLLYVEKDDKWLVNDYSCGGRYSDMPSENAMDSYIVTKY
;
A
#
# COMPACT_ATOMS: atom_id res chain seq x y z
N ASN A 1 51.28 -10.76 31.95
CA ASN A 1 50.50 -10.44 30.79
C ASN A 1 49.03 -10.43 31.19
N GLU A 2 48.49 -9.25 31.50
CA GLU A 2 47.04 -9.07 31.63
C GLU A 2 46.47 -8.95 30.22
N GLU A 3 45.73 -9.94 29.77
CA GLU A 3 44.87 -9.83 28.60
C GLU A 3 43.71 -8.88 28.98
N LEU A 4 43.74 -7.67 28.46
CA LEU A 4 42.61 -6.78 28.51
C LEU A 4 41.51 -7.37 27.59
N ALA A 5 40.58 -8.12 28.19
CA ALA A 5 39.37 -8.56 27.51
C ALA A 5 38.39 -7.37 27.40
N PHE A 6 38.33 -6.75 26.25
CA PHE A 6 37.27 -5.80 25.93
C PHE A 6 35.97 -6.56 25.68
N SER A 7 35.03 -6.54 26.62
CA SER A 7 33.69 -6.99 26.36
C SER A 7 32.90 -5.83 25.70
N PHE A 8 32.65 -5.93 24.42
CA PHE A 8 31.72 -5.03 23.75
C PHE A 8 30.30 -5.40 24.18
N LYS A 9 29.65 -4.53 24.94
CA LYS A 9 28.20 -4.63 25.20
C LYS A 9 27.47 -3.99 24.02
N GLY A 10 27.20 -4.78 23.01
CA GLY A 10 26.36 -4.37 21.92
C GLY A 10 24.89 -4.70 22.19
N THR A 11 24.02 -3.99 21.54
CA THR A 11 22.57 -4.27 21.46
C THR A 11 22.21 -4.81 20.10
N THR A 12 20.99 -5.31 19.95
CA THR A 12 20.44 -5.73 18.67
C THR A 12 19.15 -4.98 18.37
N VAL A 13 18.81 -4.85 17.08
CA VAL A 13 17.55 -4.33 16.60
C VAL A 13 16.75 -5.48 16.02
N GLU A 14 15.54 -5.71 16.52
CA GLU A 14 14.60 -6.69 15.94
C GLU A 14 14.10 -6.20 14.59
N ILE A 15 14.44 -6.91 13.53
CA ILE A 15 14.03 -6.65 12.15
C ILE A 15 12.68 -7.36 11.90
N PRO A 16 11.65 -6.66 11.37
CA PRO A 16 10.35 -7.25 11.10
C PRO A 16 10.45 -8.35 10.03
N LYS A 17 9.43 -9.19 9.96
CA LYS A 17 9.18 -10.01 8.77
C LYS A 17 8.96 -9.09 7.57
N GLY A 18 9.26 -9.56 6.38
CA GLY A 18 9.01 -8.79 5.17
C GLY A 18 9.57 -9.47 3.93
N PRO A 19 9.30 -8.92 2.75
CA PRO A 19 9.78 -9.49 1.49
C PRO A 19 11.31 -9.44 1.39
N GLU A 20 11.90 -10.42 0.74
CA GLU A 20 13.36 -10.52 0.53
C GLU A 20 13.92 -9.42 -0.37
N SER A 21 13.05 -8.73 -1.14
CA SER A 21 13.40 -7.55 -1.93
C SER A 21 13.77 -6.34 -1.06
N LEU A 22 13.42 -6.35 0.23
CA LEU A 22 13.85 -5.37 1.21
C LEU A 22 15.03 -5.91 2.02
N PHE A 23 15.93 -5.02 2.39
CA PHE A 23 17.14 -5.37 3.14
C PHE A 23 17.49 -4.29 4.16
N VAL A 24 18.33 -4.69 5.14
CA VAL A 24 18.83 -3.79 6.16
C VAL A 24 20.00 -2.96 5.61
N THR A 25 19.94 -1.64 5.82
CA THR A 25 21.09 -0.75 5.69
C THR A 25 21.57 -0.33 7.09
N PHE A 26 22.86 -0.07 7.21
CA PHE A 26 23.46 0.43 8.42
C PHE A 26 24.39 1.59 8.10
N ASN A 27 24.13 2.73 8.71
CA ASN A 27 24.86 3.96 8.46
C ASN A 27 24.91 4.30 6.95
N GLY A 28 23.74 4.20 6.29
CA GLY A 28 23.58 4.45 4.85
C GLY A 28 24.24 3.45 3.91
N LYS A 29 24.71 2.29 4.43
CA LYS A 29 25.33 1.24 3.62
C LYS A 29 24.51 -0.04 3.68
N GLU A 30 24.25 -0.61 2.51
CA GLU A 30 23.60 -1.91 2.38
C GLU A 30 24.39 -2.99 3.15
N THR A 31 23.65 -3.78 3.95
CA THR A 31 24.15 -4.99 4.58
C THR A 31 23.82 -6.21 3.70
N LYS A 32 24.20 -7.38 4.14
CA LYS A 32 23.81 -8.64 3.47
C LYS A 32 22.52 -9.24 4.06
N MET A 33 21.86 -8.52 4.98
CA MET A 33 20.67 -9.00 5.63
C MET A 33 19.44 -8.54 4.89
N HIS A 34 18.78 -9.46 4.19
CA HIS A 34 17.45 -9.27 3.63
C HIS A 34 16.39 -9.57 4.67
N LEU A 35 15.20 -8.97 4.53
CA LEU A 35 14.07 -9.34 5.36
C LEU A 35 13.67 -10.79 5.08
N ASN A 36 13.09 -11.44 6.10
CA ASN A 36 12.65 -12.82 5.99
C ASN A 36 11.10 -12.86 6.08
N PRO A 37 10.39 -13.42 5.09
CA PRO A 37 8.92 -13.47 5.13
C PRO A 37 8.35 -14.39 6.21
N LYS A 38 9.18 -15.24 6.81
CA LYS A 38 8.73 -16.27 7.77
C LYS A 38 8.96 -15.89 9.23
N GLU A 39 10.03 -15.16 9.51
CA GLU A 39 10.45 -14.88 10.88
C GLU A 39 11.12 -13.52 11.00
N LYS A 40 11.02 -12.95 12.19
CA LYS A 40 11.80 -11.77 12.59
C LYS A 40 13.26 -12.17 12.77
N GLN A 41 14.15 -11.22 12.59
CA GLN A 41 15.59 -11.40 12.69
C GLN A 41 16.19 -10.34 13.61
N ASP A 42 17.38 -10.61 14.16
CA ASP A 42 18.12 -9.64 14.94
C ASP A 42 19.31 -9.10 14.13
N PHE A 43 19.41 -7.78 14.03
CA PHE A 43 20.57 -7.09 13.46
C PHE A 43 21.47 -6.56 14.58
N GLY A 44 22.74 -6.93 14.56
CA GLY A 44 23.73 -6.51 15.55
C GLY A 44 24.78 -7.60 15.84
N PRO A 45 25.61 -7.45 16.89
CA PRO A 45 25.55 -6.36 17.90
C PRO A 45 26.07 -5.01 17.37
N ILE A 46 25.41 -3.94 17.76
CA ILE A 46 25.77 -2.55 17.46
C ILE A 46 25.78 -1.71 18.74
N SER A 47 26.34 -0.50 18.72
CA SER A 47 26.20 0.45 19.83
C SER A 47 24.72 0.87 19.98
N GLU A 48 24.26 1.08 21.21
CA GLU A 48 22.92 1.65 21.45
C GLU A 48 22.75 3.03 20.78
N ASP A 49 23.82 3.81 20.71
CA ASP A 49 23.84 5.13 20.05
C ASP A 49 23.75 5.03 18.50
N ASP A 50 23.86 3.85 17.93
CA ASP A 50 23.84 3.63 16.49
C ASP A 50 22.53 2.95 16.01
N THR A 51 21.56 2.74 16.90
CA THR A 51 20.31 2.05 16.55
C THR A 51 19.46 2.83 15.53
N ASP A 52 19.52 4.15 15.57
CA ASP A 52 18.87 5.07 14.62
C ASP A 52 19.51 5.05 13.22
N LYS A 53 20.66 4.40 13.06
CA LYS A 53 21.34 4.20 11.77
C LYS A 53 20.96 2.91 11.06
N VAL A 54 20.10 2.11 11.69
CA VAL A 54 19.54 0.89 11.09
C VAL A 54 18.27 1.25 10.34
N GLU A 55 18.26 1.01 9.04
CA GLU A 55 17.17 1.37 8.16
C GLU A 55 16.78 0.17 7.29
N ILE A 56 15.56 0.16 6.76
CA ILE A 56 15.09 -0.78 5.76
C ILE A 56 15.08 -0.08 4.41
N SER A 57 15.66 -0.70 3.41
CA SER A 57 15.73 -0.18 2.05
C SER A 57 15.41 -1.25 1.03
N GLY A 58 15.17 -0.86 -0.21
CA GLY A 58 14.91 -1.77 -1.31
C GLY A 58 14.46 -1.04 -2.57
N LYS A 59 14.21 -1.81 -3.62
CA LYS A 59 13.62 -1.33 -4.86
C LYS A 59 12.29 -2.00 -5.07
N LEU A 60 11.26 -1.21 -5.22
CA LEU A 60 9.88 -1.69 -5.37
C LEU A 60 9.24 -0.97 -6.57
N PRO A 61 8.44 -1.66 -7.38
CA PRO A 61 7.61 -0.98 -8.37
C PRO A 61 6.72 0.07 -7.70
N LEU A 62 6.46 1.17 -8.38
CA LEU A 62 5.60 2.28 -7.91
C LEU A 62 6.16 3.09 -6.73
N VAL A 63 7.29 2.67 -6.12
CA VAL A 63 7.97 3.36 -5.03
C VAL A 63 9.31 3.88 -5.54
N THR A 64 9.55 5.18 -5.45
CA THR A 64 10.80 5.80 -5.89
C THR A 64 11.86 5.85 -4.78
N GLU A 65 11.40 5.89 -3.53
CA GLU A 65 12.25 5.84 -2.34
C GLU A 65 11.45 5.18 -1.21
N VAL A 66 11.94 4.07 -0.67
CA VAL A 66 11.37 3.43 0.51
C VAL A 66 11.74 4.28 1.72
N GLY A 67 10.73 4.67 2.48
CA GLY A 67 10.91 5.42 3.72
C GLY A 67 11.41 4.54 4.87
N ASN A 68 11.40 5.08 6.08
CA ASN A 68 11.87 4.37 7.27
C ASN A 68 10.74 4.10 8.25
N ILE A 69 10.81 2.96 8.93
CA ILE A 69 10.00 2.67 10.10
C ILE A 69 10.79 3.09 11.33
N LYS A 70 10.14 3.82 12.23
CA LYS A 70 10.78 4.29 13.46
C LYS A 70 11.14 3.12 14.39
N ILE A 71 12.39 3.13 14.89
CA ILE A 71 12.85 2.17 15.89
C ILE A 71 12.55 2.71 17.29
N GLU A 72 11.99 1.87 18.15
CA GLU A 72 11.72 2.20 19.55
C GLU A 72 12.44 1.23 20.49
N ASN A 73 12.85 1.77 21.65
CA ASN A 73 13.37 0.96 22.74
C ASN A 73 12.20 0.52 23.64
N ASN A 74 11.93 -0.78 23.66
CA ASN A 74 10.88 -1.38 24.46
C ASN A 74 11.53 -2.38 25.45
N ASN A 75 11.74 -1.97 26.71
CA ASN A 75 12.35 -2.82 27.74
C ASN A 75 13.71 -3.42 27.34
N SER A 76 14.61 -2.59 26.85
CA SER A 76 15.96 -2.98 26.38
C SER A 76 15.99 -3.79 25.07
N ILE A 77 14.88 -3.90 24.38
CA ILE A 77 14.81 -4.45 23.04
C ILE A 77 14.52 -3.31 22.07
N PHE A 78 15.42 -3.09 21.13
CA PHE A 78 15.20 -2.14 20.04
C PHE A 78 14.46 -2.86 18.91
N LYS A 79 13.32 -2.33 18.49
CA LYS A 79 12.50 -2.87 17.41
C LYS A 79 11.83 -1.77 16.62
N TYR A 80 11.45 -2.07 15.41
CA TYR A 80 10.63 -1.15 14.61
C TYR A 80 9.26 -0.98 15.26
N ASN A 81 8.82 0.28 15.40
CA ASN A 81 7.52 0.63 15.91
C ASN A 81 6.54 0.84 14.77
N GLY A 82 5.45 0.07 14.81
CA GLY A 82 4.43 0.13 13.78
C GLY A 82 4.83 -0.61 12.50
N THR A 83 4.00 -0.44 11.52
CA THR A 83 4.06 -1.14 10.24
C THR A 83 4.22 -0.19 9.05
N GLU A 84 4.01 1.11 9.24
CA GLU A 84 4.02 2.13 8.20
C GLU A 84 5.41 2.72 8.00
N PHE A 85 5.82 2.88 6.74
CA PHE A 85 7.07 3.54 6.36
C PHE A 85 6.84 5.05 6.23
N GLU A 86 7.47 5.82 7.10
CA GLU A 86 7.43 7.29 7.05
C GLU A 86 8.30 7.83 5.91
N ASN A 87 7.86 8.94 5.29
CA ASN A 87 8.60 9.63 4.23
C ASN A 87 8.86 8.82 2.94
N THR A 88 8.09 7.77 2.69
CA THR A 88 8.13 7.04 1.43
C THR A 88 7.77 7.95 0.27
N LYS A 89 8.52 7.85 -0.85
CA LYS A 89 8.22 8.58 -2.09
C LYS A 89 7.70 7.63 -3.15
N PHE A 90 6.65 8.05 -3.82
CA PHE A 90 5.91 7.24 -4.78
C PHE A 90 6.01 7.79 -6.21
N ASP A 91 5.86 6.92 -7.19
CA ASP A 91 5.61 7.29 -8.58
C ASP A 91 4.10 7.57 -8.74
N ASN A 92 3.71 8.78 -8.35
CA ASN A 92 2.30 9.17 -8.32
C ASN A 92 1.58 9.04 -9.67
N GLN A 93 2.30 9.21 -10.79
CA GLN A 93 1.69 9.04 -12.10
C GLN A 93 1.34 7.57 -12.35
N LYS A 94 2.25 6.65 -12.05
CA LYS A 94 1.97 5.23 -12.20
C LYS A 94 0.91 4.73 -11.22
N LEU A 95 0.89 5.23 -9.97
CA LEU A 95 -0.17 4.91 -9.01
C LEU A 95 -1.53 5.38 -9.50
N SER A 96 -1.62 6.59 -10.05
CA SER A 96 -2.84 7.08 -10.71
C SER A 96 -3.27 6.16 -11.85
N ASP A 97 -2.33 5.71 -12.68
CA ASP A 97 -2.63 4.81 -13.80
C ASP A 97 -3.15 3.45 -13.30
N GLU A 98 -2.57 2.88 -12.23
CA GLU A 98 -3.06 1.63 -11.61
C GLU A 98 -4.46 1.80 -11.03
N MET A 99 -4.73 2.89 -10.29
CA MET A 99 -6.07 3.21 -9.80
C MET A 99 -7.08 3.31 -10.96
N ASN A 100 -6.74 4.03 -12.03
CA ASN A 100 -7.58 4.19 -13.19
C ASN A 100 -7.89 2.84 -13.88
N ASN A 101 -6.88 1.98 -14.02
CA ASN A 101 -7.03 0.66 -14.61
C ASN A 101 -7.95 -0.23 -13.78
N PHE A 102 -7.81 -0.20 -12.44
CA PHE A 102 -8.70 -0.91 -11.53
C PHE A 102 -10.13 -0.42 -11.66
N VAL A 103 -10.39 0.89 -11.51
CA VAL A 103 -11.73 1.48 -11.58
C VAL A 103 -12.42 1.17 -12.91
N LYS A 104 -11.72 1.31 -14.04
CA LYS A 104 -12.26 0.94 -15.35
C LYS A 104 -12.67 -0.51 -15.42
N SER A 105 -11.81 -1.41 -14.94
CA SER A 105 -12.09 -2.86 -14.97
C SER A 105 -13.24 -3.22 -14.02
N GLU A 106 -13.37 -2.52 -12.90
CA GLU A 106 -14.47 -2.68 -11.96
C GLU A 106 -15.81 -2.24 -12.58
N PHE A 107 -15.87 -1.07 -13.20
CA PHE A 107 -17.06 -0.63 -13.93
C PHE A 107 -17.45 -1.59 -15.07
N ALA A 108 -16.46 -2.15 -15.77
CA ALA A 108 -16.70 -3.18 -16.79
C ALA A 108 -17.27 -4.48 -16.19
N ALA A 109 -16.72 -4.91 -15.04
CA ALA A 109 -17.17 -6.10 -14.32
C ALA A 109 -18.62 -5.97 -13.80
N PHE A 110 -19.01 -4.78 -13.31
CA PHE A 110 -20.39 -4.52 -12.95
C PHE A 110 -21.34 -4.64 -14.14
N LYS A 111 -20.98 -4.07 -15.30
CA LYS A 111 -21.78 -4.14 -16.53
C LYS A 111 -21.89 -5.58 -17.07
N SER A 112 -20.76 -6.31 -17.11
CA SER A 112 -20.70 -7.69 -17.62
C SER A 112 -21.18 -8.73 -16.62
N ARG A 113 -21.27 -8.39 -15.32
CA ARG A 113 -21.52 -9.30 -14.19
C ARG A 113 -20.44 -10.39 -14.05
N LYS A 114 -19.21 -10.09 -14.41
CA LYS A 114 -18.09 -11.02 -14.36
C LYS A 114 -16.93 -10.45 -13.59
N ILE A 115 -16.68 -10.96 -12.38
CA ILE A 115 -15.51 -10.58 -11.58
C ILE A 115 -14.19 -10.83 -12.34
N SER A 116 -14.15 -11.79 -13.26
CA SER A 116 -12.97 -12.07 -14.10
C SER A 116 -12.58 -10.93 -15.04
N ASP A 117 -13.43 -9.92 -15.20
CA ASP A 117 -13.13 -8.75 -16.00
C ASP A 117 -12.29 -7.72 -15.22
N ILE A 118 -12.24 -7.84 -13.88
CA ILE A 118 -11.35 -7.02 -13.05
C ILE A 118 -9.91 -7.53 -13.22
N LYS A 119 -9.00 -6.59 -13.42
CA LYS A 119 -7.59 -6.88 -13.69
C LYS A 119 -6.70 -6.50 -12.50
N ASN A 120 -5.55 -7.14 -12.43
CA ASN A 120 -4.51 -6.87 -11.43
C ASN A 120 -5.02 -7.00 -9.98
N VAL A 121 -5.76 -8.05 -9.69
CA VAL A 121 -6.31 -8.36 -8.36
C VAL A 121 -5.75 -9.67 -7.82
N THR A 122 -5.74 -9.83 -6.49
CA THR A 122 -5.34 -11.06 -5.82
C THR A 122 -6.45 -12.12 -5.88
N ASP A 123 -6.09 -13.38 -5.64
CA ASP A 123 -7.08 -14.46 -5.47
C ASP A 123 -8.00 -14.20 -4.26
N ASN A 124 -7.47 -13.54 -3.22
CA ASN A 124 -8.25 -13.12 -2.05
C ASN A 124 -9.32 -12.10 -2.43
N PHE A 125 -8.96 -11.08 -3.23
CA PHE A 125 -9.93 -10.13 -3.77
C PHE A 125 -11.07 -10.83 -4.50
N ILE A 126 -10.74 -11.76 -5.40
CA ILE A 126 -11.74 -12.52 -6.18
C ILE A 126 -12.65 -13.32 -5.24
N SER A 127 -12.06 -14.02 -4.26
CA SER A 127 -12.82 -14.84 -3.31
C SER A 127 -13.79 -14.02 -2.50
N ASN A 128 -13.35 -12.86 -1.97
CA ASN A 128 -14.15 -12.00 -1.11
C ASN A 128 -15.24 -11.24 -1.86
N ASN A 129 -15.01 -10.93 -3.14
CA ASN A 129 -15.94 -10.10 -3.92
C ASN A 129 -16.77 -10.91 -4.94
N LYS A 130 -16.57 -12.22 -5.06
CA LYS A 130 -17.25 -13.06 -6.06
C LYS A 130 -18.77 -12.91 -6.05
N GLU A 131 -19.37 -12.87 -4.86
CA GLU A 131 -20.82 -12.75 -4.72
C GLU A 131 -21.33 -11.38 -5.17
N LYS A 132 -20.57 -10.32 -4.92
CA LYS A 132 -20.90 -8.95 -5.31
C LYS A 132 -21.12 -8.80 -6.83
N TYR A 133 -20.39 -9.56 -7.64
CA TYR A 133 -20.47 -9.48 -9.10
C TYR A 133 -21.35 -10.57 -9.74
N ASN A 134 -21.55 -11.72 -9.07
CA ASN A 134 -22.25 -12.87 -9.65
C ASN A 134 -23.73 -12.94 -9.26
N GLN A 135 -24.17 -12.23 -8.23
CA GLN A 135 -25.55 -12.29 -7.80
C GLN A 135 -26.46 -11.44 -8.72
N ASP A 136 -27.67 -11.95 -8.95
CA ASP A 136 -28.85 -11.13 -9.26
C ASP A 136 -29.14 -10.29 -8.01
N LEU A 137 -28.37 -9.22 -7.84
CA LEU A 137 -28.30 -8.46 -6.62
C LEU A 137 -29.57 -7.67 -6.39
N ALA A 138 -30.46 -8.27 -5.59
CA ALA A 138 -31.53 -7.56 -4.93
C ALA A 138 -31.04 -6.46 -3.98
N PHE A 139 -29.72 -6.44 -3.65
CA PHE A 139 -29.09 -5.49 -2.74
C PHE A 139 -28.43 -4.28 -3.40
N PHE A 140 -28.05 -4.37 -4.67
CA PHE A 140 -27.60 -3.21 -5.43
C PHE A 140 -28.67 -2.87 -6.45
N PRO A 141 -29.30 -1.70 -6.36
CA PRO A 141 -30.29 -1.27 -7.35
C PRO A 141 -29.72 -1.40 -8.76
N PRO A 142 -30.53 -1.75 -9.76
CA PRO A 142 -30.12 -1.78 -11.17
C PRO A 142 -29.45 -0.48 -11.63
N GLU A 143 -29.79 0.62 -10.98
CA GLU A 143 -29.27 1.99 -11.21
C GLU A 143 -27.76 2.08 -11.14
N HIS A 144 -27.07 1.34 -10.24
CA HIS A 144 -25.61 1.35 -10.18
C HIS A 144 -24.92 0.59 -11.33
N ARG A 145 -25.66 -0.23 -12.07
CA ARG A 145 -25.09 -1.01 -13.18
C ARG A 145 -24.94 -0.18 -14.47
N GLU A 146 -25.66 0.92 -14.55
CA GLU A 146 -25.65 1.81 -15.72
C GLU A 146 -24.81 3.07 -15.50
N ASN A 147 -24.16 3.16 -14.34
CA ASN A 147 -23.31 4.30 -14.06
C ASN A 147 -22.22 4.44 -15.12
N THR A 148 -22.03 5.66 -15.56
CA THR A 148 -20.98 6.02 -16.51
C THR A 148 -19.86 6.74 -15.78
N LEU A 149 -18.67 6.15 -15.80
CA LEU A 149 -17.48 6.77 -15.24
C LEU A 149 -17.18 8.09 -15.96
N LYS A 150 -16.96 9.16 -15.21
CA LYS A 150 -16.64 10.50 -15.71
C LYS A 150 -15.20 10.90 -15.42
N ALA A 151 -14.77 10.69 -14.20
CA ALA A 151 -13.41 11.00 -13.79
C ALA A 151 -12.98 10.14 -12.59
N VAL A 152 -11.68 9.98 -12.45
CA VAL A 152 -11.02 9.46 -11.26
C VAL A 152 -10.01 10.49 -10.81
N TYR A 153 -10.03 10.82 -9.55
CA TYR A 153 -9.13 11.73 -8.87
C TYR A 153 -8.25 10.91 -7.94
N TYR A 154 -6.98 10.74 -8.28
CA TYR A 154 -6.00 10.10 -7.42
C TYR A 154 -5.38 11.15 -6.49
N ASP A 155 -5.42 10.91 -5.17
CA ASP A 155 -4.82 11.79 -4.18
C ASP A 155 -3.34 11.44 -3.97
N LYS A 156 -2.43 12.37 -4.30
CA LYS A 156 -0.97 12.19 -4.19
C LYS A 156 -0.45 12.19 -2.76
N GLU A 157 -1.24 12.72 -1.82
CA GLU A 157 -0.82 12.90 -0.43
C GLU A 157 -1.17 11.69 0.46
N THR A 158 -1.98 10.76 -0.05
CA THR A 158 -2.51 9.64 0.74
C THR A 158 -1.74 8.32 0.66
N PRO A 159 -0.86 8.05 -0.34
CA PRO A 159 -0.19 6.76 -0.41
C PRO A 159 0.59 6.43 0.85
N LYS A 160 0.39 5.21 1.35
CA LYS A 160 1.07 4.69 2.55
C LYS A 160 1.64 3.32 2.24
N LEU A 161 2.92 3.14 2.51
CA LEU A 161 3.61 1.85 2.43
C LEU A 161 3.70 1.25 3.83
N TYR A 162 3.39 -0.04 3.98
CA TYR A 162 3.42 -0.72 5.27
C TYR A 162 3.78 -2.20 5.14
N ILE A 163 4.24 -2.80 6.25
CA ILE A 163 4.35 -4.26 6.39
C ILE A 163 3.31 -4.70 7.43
N ASN A 164 2.47 -5.67 7.11
CA ASN A 164 1.49 -6.21 8.05
C ASN A 164 2.13 -7.23 9.01
N ASP A 165 1.35 -7.72 10.00
CA ASP A 165 1.84 -8.67 11.02
C ASP A 165 2.28 -10.02 10.42
N ASP A 166 1.78 -10.38 9.25
CA ASP A 166 2.16 -11.59 8.52
C ASP A 166 3.47 -11.41 7.73
N GLY A 167 3.98 -10.19 7.66
CA GLY A 167 5.20 -9.84 6.91
C GLY A 167 4.94 -9.55 5.43
N GLU A 168 3.68 -9.35 5.05
CA GLU A 168 3.33 -8.95 3.70
C GLU A 168 3.47 -7.43 3.54
N LEU A 169 4.02 -7.01 2.41
CA LEU A 169 4.17 -5.60 2.08
C LEU A 169 2.91 -5.11 1.38
N GLY A 170 2.27 -4.13 1.99
CA GLY A 170 1.05 -3.50 1.51
C GLY A 170 1.22 -2.03 1.18
N MET A 171 0.30 -1.50 0.39
CA MET A 171 0.19 -0.09 0.07
C MET A 171 -1.27 0.32 0.01
N THR A 172 -1.63 1.38 0.71
CA THR A 172 -2.96 2.01 0.60
C THR A 172 -2.86 3.26 -0.26
N ILE A 173 -3.81 3.45 -1.16
CA ILE A 173 -3.99 4.66 -1.98
C ILE A 173 -5.44 5.11 -1.94
N GLU A 174 -5.67 6.41 -1.99
CA GLU A 174 -7.00 7.00 -1.92
C GLU A 174 -7.30 7.89 -3.12
N GLY A 175 -8.59 8.10 -3.36
CA GLY A 175 -9.05 8.94 -4.45
C GLY A 175 -10.55 9.16 -4.42
N ILE A 176 -11.07 9.75 -5.50
CA ILE A 176 -12.49 10.02 -5.68
C ILE A 176 -12.91 9.52 -7.06
N ILE A 177 -14.05 8.86 -7.12
CA ILE A 177 -14.72 8.49 -8.36
C ILE A 177 -15.84 9.47 -8.61
N LEU A 178 -15.89 10.01 -9.83
CA LEU A 178 -17.01 10.76 -10.34
C LEU A 178 -17.71 9.95 -11.43
N SER A 179 -18.98 9.69 -11.25
CA SER A 179 -19.80 8.95 -12.22
C SER A 179 -21.16 9.62 -12.41
N ASN A 180 -21.86 9.27 -13.47
CA ASN A 180 -23.27 9.59 -13.64
C ASN A 180 -24.10 8.31 -13.54
N ASN A 181 -25.25 8.40 -12.87
CA ASN A 181 -26.24 7.33 -12.90
C ASN A 181 -27.05 7.34 -14.22
N ASP A 182 -27.99 6.42 -14.37
CA ASP A 182 -28.91 6.32 -15.52
C ASP A 182 -29.75 7.59 -15.75
N LYS A 183 -30.04 8.35 -14.69
CA LYS A 183 -30.78 9.63 -14.75
C LYS A 183 -29.87 10.82 -15.01
N GLN A 184 -28.59 10.60 -15.32
CA GLN A 184 -27.58 11.63 -15.53
C GLN A 184 -27.27 12.47 -14.27
N ASN A 185 -27.67 12.00 -13.10
CA ASN A 185 -27.23 12.62 -11.84
C ASN A 185 -25.79 12.25 -11.54
N GLU A 186 -25.01 13.24 -11.15
CA GLU A 186 -23.63 13.06 -10.74
C GLU A 186 -23.56 12.37 -9.37
N ILE A 187 -22.68 11.40 -9.28
CA ILE A 187 -22.39 10.63 -8.05
C ILE A 187 -20.91 10.77 -7.75
N GLU A 188 -20.59 11.19 -6.55
CA GLU A 188 -19.26 11.31 -6.01
C GLU A 188 -19.04 10.24 -4.94
N GLU A 189 -17.97 9.47 -5.06
CA GLU A 189 -17.64 8.39 -4.13
C GLU A 189 -16.17 8.47 -3.73
N ASP A 190 -15.91 8.40 -2.42
CA ASP A 190 -14.56 8.21 -1.91
C ASP A 190 -14.13 6.78 -2.18
N LEU A 191 -12.88 6.61 -2.63
CA LEU A 191 -12.28 5.33 -2.98
C LEU A 191 -11.00 5.13 -2.16
N THR A 192 -10.89 3.98 -1.51
CA THR A 192 -9.65 3.50 -0.93
C THR A 192 -9.31 2.15 -1.56
N ILE A 193 -8.07 1.97 -1.99
CA ILE A 193 -7.57 0.72 -2.57
C ILE A 193 -6.38 0.24 -1.75
N ASP A 194 -6.44 -1.01 -1.31
CA ASP A 194 -5.33 -1.72 -0.69
C ASP A 194 -4.65 -2.63 -1.70
N LEU A 195 -3.37 -2.37 -1.92
CA LEU A 195 -2.49 -3.12 -2.81
C LEU A 195 -1.62 -4.06 -1.98
N LEU A 196 -1.38 -5.27 -2.48
CA LEU A 196 -0.44 -6.24 -1.93
C LEU A 196 0.71 -6.44 -2.93
N TYR A 197 1.95 -6.39 -2.44
CA TYR A 197 3.11 -6.69 -3.25
C TYR A 197 3.32 -8.20 -3.39
N VAL A 198 3.34 -8.67 -4.62
CA VAL A 198 3.59 -10.08 -4.97
C VAL A 198 5.02 -10.21 -5.45
N GLU A 199 5.92 -10.53 -4.54
CA GLU A 199 7.37 -10.54 -4.76
C GLU A 199 7.83 -11.40 -5.94
N LYS A 200 7.28 -12.63 -6.08
CA LYS A 200 7.62 -13.54 -7.18
C LYS A 200 7.36 -12.98 -8.58
N ASP A 201 6.42 -12.04 -8.69
CA ASP A 201 5.98 -11.43 -9.94
C ASP A 201 6.47 -9.98 -10.07
N ASP A 202 7.15 -9.46 -9.02
CA ASP A 202 7.61 -8.07 -8.90
C ASP A 202 6.50 -7.06 -9.24
N LYS A 203 5.31 -7.25 -8.66
CA LYS A 203 4.14 -6.41 -8.97
C LYS A 203 3.22 -6.20 -7.78
N TRP A 204 2.44 -5.13 -7.86
CA TRP A 204 1.35 -4.82 -6.97
C TRP A 204 0.03 -5.35 -7.54
N LEU A 205 -0.80 -5.95 -6.67
CA LEU A 205 -2.14 -6.40 -7.00
C LEU A 205 -3.13 -5.78 -6.02
N VAL A 206 -4.31 -5.40 -6.49
CA VAL A 206 -5.40 -4.96 -5.61
C VAL A 206 -5.85 -6.14 -4.77
N ASN A 207 -5.76 -6.01 -3.46
CA ASN A 207 -6.14 -7.04 -2.49
C ASN A 207 -7.51 -6.77 -1.87
N ASP A 208 -7.82 -5.49 -1.66
CA ASP A 208 -9.13 -5.05 -1.17
C ASP A 208 -9.41 -3.62 -1.65
N TYR A 209 -10.66 -3.19 -1.55
CA TYR A 209 -11.07 -1.83 -1.80
C TYR A 209 -12.36 -1.49 -1.06
N SER A 210 -12.51 -0.23 -0.76
CA SER A 210 -13.78 0.34 -0.32
C SER A 210 -14.16 1.52 -1.18
N CYS A 211 -15.44 1.60 -1.52
CA CYS A 211 -16.02 2.71 -2.25
C CYS A 211 -17.34 3.08 -1.58
N GLY A 212 -17.56 4.36 -1.32
CA GLY A 212 -18.77 4.82 -0.62
C GLY A 212 -19.10 6.28 -0.89
N GLY A 213 -20.36 6.62 -0.66
CA GLY A 213 -20.85 7.98 -0.88
C GLY A 213 -20.02 9.01 -0.13
N ARG A 214 -19.64 10.06 -0.83
CA ARG A 214 -18.83 11.13 -0.29
C ARG A 214 -19.65 12.01 0.64
N TYR A 215 -19.11 12.29 1.81
CA TYR A 215 -19.73 13.16 2.83
C TYR A 215 -19.16 14.59 2.85
N SER A 216 -18.13 14.85 2.05
CA SER A 216 -17.50 16.16 1.92
C SER A 216 -17.65 16.66 0.49
N ASP A 217 -17.62 17.97 0.31
CA ASP A 217 -17.60 18.57 -1.03
C ASP A 217 -16.36 18.13 -1.83
N MET A 218 -16.46 18.17 -3.16
CA MET A 218 -15.30 18.00 -4.03
C MET A 218 -14.17 18.95 -3.63
N PRO A 219 -12.91 18.55 -3.82
CA PRO A 219 -11.77 19.40 -3.51
C PRO A 219 -11.92 20.79 -4.14
N SER A 220 -11.69 21.84 -3.36
CA SER A 220 -11.66 23.20 -3.89
C SER A 220 -10.58 23.35 -4.97
N GLU A 221 -10.68 24.36 -5.82
CA GLU A 221 -9.67 24.64 -6.86
C GLU A 221 -8.24 24.66 -6.29
N ASN A 222 -8.06 25.20 -5.08
CA ASN A 222 -6.75 25.25 -4.43
C ASN A 222 -6.24 23.87 -3.94
N ALA A 223 -7.15 22.93 -3.66
CA ALA A 223 -6.80 21.57 -3.24
C ALA A 223 -6.61 20.63 -4.45
N MET A 224 -7.01 21.03 -5.65
CA MET A 224 -6.85 20.21 -6.87
C MET A 224 -5.39 19.92 -7.22
N ASP A 225 -4.45 20.73 -6.75
CA ASP A 225 -3.00 20.47 -6.96
C ASP A 225 -2.52 19.18 -6.29
N SER A 226 -3.24 18.68 -5.27
CA SER A 226 -2.96 17.39 -4.62
C SER A 226 -3.47 16.18 -5.42
N TYR A 227 -4.24 16.39 -6.49
CA TYR A 227 -4.86 15.32 -7.26
C TYR A 227 -4.26 15.18 -8.66
N ILE A 228 -4.19 13.93 -9.14
CA ILE A 228 -4.06 13.62 -10.57
C ILE A 228 -5.43 13.22 -11.08
N VAL A 229 -5.95 13.93 -12.07
CA VAL A 229 -7.31 13.75 -12.56
C VAL A 229 -7.30 13.12 -13.95
N THR A 230 -7.97 11.98 -14.08
CA THR A 230 -8.24 11.34 -15.37
C THR A 230 -9.73 11.46 -15.70
N LYS A 231 -10.05 12.06 -16.85
CA LYS A 231 -11.41 12.23 -17.37
C LYS A 231 -11.72 11.21 -18.46
N TYR A 232 -13.00 10.79 -18.57
CA TYR A 232 -13.47 9.77 -19.51
C TYR A 232 -14.60 10.30 -20.39
#